data_7d5e3e10c9f2605a2bfabffab7215847
#
_entry.id   7d5e3e10c9f2605a2bfabffab7215847
#
_cell.length_a   1.000
_cell.length_b   1.000
_cell.length_c   1.000
_cell.angle_alpha   90.00
_cell.angle_beta   90.00
_cell.angle_gamma   90.00
#
_symmetry.space_group_name_H-M   'P 1'
#
loop_
_entity.id
_entity.type
_entity.pdbx_description
1 polymer ?
#
loop_
_entity_poly.entity_id
_entity_poly.type
_entity_poly.pdbx_seq_one_letter_code
_entity_poly.pdbx_strand_id
1 'polypeptide(L)' 'MSLRIAQEFHVERTAQQQRFAPADDAKWSPGEWAALISHYATRQTVGDLHAVDPAKFRADMVKVGALAMAAIQAVEMKGL' A
#
# COMPACT_ATOMS: atom_id res chain seq x y z
N MET A 1 -4.04 -6.99 -15.36
CA MET A 1 -4.67 -7.06 -14.01
C MET A 1 -6.17 -7.17 -14.17
N SER A 2 -6.85 -7.98 -13.37
CA SER A 2 -8.31 -8.08 -13.44
C SER A 2 -8.98 -6.84 -12.84
N LEU A 3 -10.17 -6.52 -13.33
CA LEU A 3 -10.96 -5.42 -12.76
C LEU A 3 -11.29 -5.64 -11.29
N ARG A 4 -11.50 -6.90 -10.90
CA ARG A 4 -11.78 -7.25 -9.50
C ARG A 4 -10.62 -6.85 -8.59
N ILE A 5 -9.38 -7.16 -8.97
CA ILE A 5 -8.20 -6.81 -8.19
C ILE A 5 -8.03 -5.28 -8.14
N ALA A 6 -8.23 -4.60 -9.26
CA ALA A 6 -8.16 -3.14 -9.29
C ALA A 6 -9.20 -2.52 -8.35
N GLN A 7 -10.42 -3.07 -8.31
CA GLN A 7 -11.47 -2.61 -7.40
C GLN A 7 -11.08 -2.82 -5.94
N GLU A 8 -10.45 -3.94 -5.60
CA GLU A 8 -9.95 -4.19 -4.24
C GLU A 8 -8.94 -3.13 -3.82
N PHE A 9 -8.05 -2.71 -4.73
CA PHE A 9 -7.10 -1.63 -4.44
C PHE A 9 -7.82 -0.31 -4.16
N HIS A 10 -8.86 0.01 -4.93
CA HIS A 10 -9.66 1.21 -4.71
C HIS A 10 -10.38 1.20 -3.38
N VAL A 11 -10.97 0.07 -3.00
CA VAL A 11 -11.66 -0.09 -1.71
C VAL A 11 -10.67 0.11 -0.57
N GLU A 12 -9.51 -0.52 -0.63
CA GLU A 12 -8.48 -0.37 0.40
C GLU A 12 -7.96 1.06 0.44
N ARG A 13 -7.77 1.70 -0.71
CA ARG A 13 -7.32 3.10 -0.77
C ARG A 13 -8.33 4.03 -0.11
N THR A 14 -9.62 3.81 -0.33
CA THR A 14 -10.68 4.59 0.31
C THR A 14 -10.62 4.42 1.83
N ALA A 15 -10.44 3.19 2.32
CA ALA A 15 -10.31 2.92 3.75
C ALA A 15 -9.08 3.63 4.34
N GLN A 16 -7.96 3.65 3.62
CA GLN A 16 -6.75 4.36 4.04
C GLN A 16 -6.98 5.87 4.12
N GLN A 17 -7.70 6.44 3.16
CA GLN A 17 -8.03 7.87 3.17
C GLN A 17 -8.92 8.26 4.35
N GLN A 18 -9.76 7.36 4.82
CA GLN A 18 -10.57 7.59 6.01
C GLN A 18 -9.74 7.58 7.29
N ARG A 19 -8.64 6.81 7.30
CA ARG A 19 -7.72 6.72 8.44
C ARG A 19 -6.68 7.84 8.47
N PHE A 20 -6.31 8.36 7.29
CA PHE A 20 -5.27 9.38 7.14
C PHE A 20 -5.81 10.56 6.34
N ALA A 21 -5.62 11.78 6.85
CA ALA A 21 -6.02 12.98 6.12
C ALA A 21 -5.19 13.12 4.82
N PRO A 22 -5.81 13.55 3.71
CA PRO A 22 -5.06 13.77 2.45
C PRO A 22 -3.86 14.70 2.60
N ALA A 23 -3.95 15.69 3.49
CA ALA A 23 -2.83 16.60 3.76
C ALA A 23 -1.62 15.88 4.35
N ASP A 24 -1.83 14.78 5.08
CA ASP A 24 -0.73 13.99 5.64
C ASP A 24 -0.01 13.20 4.56
N ASP A 25 -0.75 12.68 3.57
CA ASP A 25 -0.15 12.01 2.41
C ASP A 25 0.84 12.93 1.68
N ALA A 26 0.47 14.21 1.52
CA ALA A 26 1.30 15.18 0.81
C ALA A 26 2.60 15.53 1.55
N LYS A 27 2.68 15.26 2.85
CA LYS A 27 3.89 15.53 3.65
C LYS A 27 4.94 14.45 3.53
N TRP A 28 4.56 13.27 3.06
CA TRP A 28 5.47 12.13 3.02
C TRP A 28 6.41 12.24 1.83
N SER A 29 7.68 11.96 2.06
CA SER A 29 8.69 11.86 1.00
C SER A 29 8.56 10.51 0.29
N PRO A 30 9.11 10.38 -0.95
CA PRO A 30 9.17 9.08 -1.61
C PRO A 30 9.84 8.00 -0.75
N GLY A 31 10.88 8.33 0.00
CA GLY A 31 11.54 7.38 0.90
C GLY A 31 10.63 6.89 2.02
N GLU A 32 9.80 7.75 2.57
CA GLU A 32 8.82 7.39 3.59
C GLU A 32 7.74 6.47 3.03
N TRP A 33 7.24 6.74 1.82
CA TRP A 33 6.32 5.85 1.13
C TRP A 33 6.94 4.48 0.88
N ALA A 34 8.19 4.45 0.40
CA ALA A 34 8.91 3.20 0.16
C ALA A 34 9.07 2.38 1.45
N ALA A 35 9.40 3.02 2.56
CA ALA A 35 9.54 2.35 3.85
C ALA A 35 8.23 1.72 4.32
N LEU A 36 7.11 2.44 4.18
CA LEU A 36 5.80 1.92 4.56
C LEU A 36 5.38 0.74 3.68
N ILE A 37 5.56 0.87 2.38
CA ILE A 37 5.24 -0.21 1.42
C ILE A 37 6.11 -1.43 1.72
N SER A 38 7.41 -1.23 1.97
CA SER A 38 8.32 -2.31 2.33
C SER A 38 7.87 -3.05 3.59
N HIS A 39 7.39 -2.31 4.60
CA HIS A 39 6.87 -2.93 5.82
C HIS A 39 5.75 -3.94 5.50
N TYR A 40 4.75 -3.52 4.72
CA TYR A 40 3.65 -4.43 4.37
C TYR A 40 4.08 -5.52 3.40
N ALA A 41 5.01 -5.22 2.48
CA ALA A 41 5.48 -6.20 1.50
C ALA A 41 6.28 -7.33 2.15
N THR A 42 6.94 -7.06 3.28
CA THR A 42 7.88 -8.01 3.90
C THR A 42 7.44 -8.53 5.27
N ARG A 43 6.35 -8.04 5.86
CA ARG A 43 6.01 -8.40 7.24
C ARG A 43 5.68 -9.87 7.45
N GLN A 44 5.32 -10.61 6.39
CA GLN A 44 5.05 -12.04 6.46
C GLN A 44 6.31 -12.90 6.28
N THR A 45 7.47 -12.27 6.08
CA THR A 45 8.73 -12.99 5.82
C THR A 45 9.52 -13.29 7.09
N VAL A 46 8.97 -12.98 8.26
CA VAL A 46 9.58 -13.31 9.55
C VAL A 46 9.39 -14.81 9.80
N GLY A 47 10.49 -15.56 9.87
CA GLY A 47 10.45 -17.01 10.06
C GLY A 47 10.55 -17.77 8.74
N ASP A 48 9.83 -18.88 8.64
CA ASP A 48 9.88 -19.75 7.47
C ASP A 48 9.07 -19.17 6.31
N LEU A 49 9.75 -18.84 5.22
CA LEU A 49 9.13 -18.29 4.01
C LEU A 49 8.11 -19.26 3.38
N HIS A 50 8.29 -20.55 3.56
CA HIS A 50 7.38 -21.57 3.02
C HIS A 50 6.11 -21.71 3.85
N ALA A 51 6.09 -21.15 5.06
CA ALA A 51 4.95 -21.20 5.98
C ALA A 51 4.10 -19.92 5.95
N VAL A 52 4.34 -19.01 5.01
CA VAL A 52 3.55 -17.79 4.87
C VAL A 52 2.10 -18.15 4.53
N ASP A 53 1.15 -17.63 5.31
CA ASP A 53 -0.28 -17.83 5.08
C ASP A 53 -0.70 -17.08 3.80
N PRO A 54 -1.21 -17.79 2.77
CA PRO A 54 -1.62 -17.14 1.53
C PRO A 54 -2.67 -16.06 1.70
N ALA A 55 -3.61 -16.23 2.64
CA ALA A 55 -4.66 -15.23 2.87
C ALA A 55 -4.10 -13.95 3.47
N LYS A 56 -3.16 -14.06 4.41
CA LYS A 56 -2.48 -12.90 5.00
C LYS A 56 -1.60 -12.21 3.97
N PHE A 57 -0.86 -13.00 3.18
CA PHE A 57 -0.06 -12.46 2.09
C PHE A 57 -0.92 -11.67 1.11
N ARG A 58 -2.04 -12.25 0.69
CA ARG A 58 -2.95 -11.58 -0.26
C ARG A 58 -3.47 -10.26 0.31
N ALA A 59 -3.89 -10.25 1.57
CA ALA A 59 -4.37 -9.04 2.23
C ALA A 59 -3.29 -7.95 2.26
N ASP A 60 -2.04 -8.33 2.54
CA ASP A 60 -0.93 -7.39 2.55
C ASP A 60 -0.62 -6.85 1.16
N MET A 61 -0.75 -7.69 0.11
CA MET A 61 -0.53 -7.24 -1.26
C MET A 61 -1.59 -6.24 -1.72
N VAL A 62 -2.83 -6.39 -1.27
CA VAL A 62 -3.88 -5.38 -1.53
C VAL A 62 -3.51 -4.05 -0.87
N LYS A 63 -3.00 -4.09 0.37
CA LYS A 63 -2.51 -2.88 1.06
C LYS A 63 -1.34 -2.24 0.30
N VAL A 64 -0.39 -3.04 -0.15
CA VAL A 64 0.76 -2.57 -0.95
C VAL A 64 0.28 -1.89 -2.22
N GLY A 65 -0.66 -2.50 -2.95
CA GLY A 65 -1.21 -1.91 -4.17
C GLY A 65 -1.89 -0.56 -3.92
N ALA A 66 -2.69 -0.47 -2.87
CA ALA A 66 -3.37 0.77 -2.49
C ALA A 66 -2.36 1.85 -2.07
N LEU A 67 -1.33 1.48 -1.32
CA LEU A 67 -0.28 2.40 -0.89
C LEU A 67 0.56 2.88 -2.09
N ALA A 68 0.82 1.99 -3.06
CA ALA A 68 1.52 2.37 -4.28
C ALA A 68 0.74 3.41 -5.07
N MET A 69 -0.58 3.24 -5.20
CA MET A 69 -1.46 4.23 -5.82
C MET A 69 -1.37 5.58 -5.11
N ALA A 70 -1.43 5.56 -3.77
CA ALA A 70 -1.33 6.76 -2.95
C ALA A 70 0.02 7.46 -3.14
N ALA A 71 1.10 6.69 -3.17
CA ALA A 71 2.45 7.22 -3.35
C ALA A 71 2.61 7.90 -4.71
N ILE A 72 2.09 7.28 -5.77
CA ILE A 72 2.13 7.87 -7.13
C ILE A 72 1.35 9.18 -7.16
N GLN A 73 0.15 9.19 -6.58
CA GLN A 73 -0.68 10.39 -6.52
C GLN A 73 0.01 11.51 -5.74
N ALA A 74 0.66 11.18 -4.62
CA ALA A 74 1.37 12.15 -3.80
C ALA A 74 2.55 12.78 -4.56
N VAL A 75 3.32 11.97 -5.28
CA VAL A 75 4.43 12.44 -6.10
C VAL A 75 3.93 13.36 -7.21
N GLU A 76 2.86 12.98 -7.90
CA GLU A 76 2.26 13.80 -8.96
C GLU A 76 1.74 15.14 -8.42
N MET A 77 1.09 15.12 -7.25
CA MET A 77 0.60 16.36 -6.62
C MET A 77 1.72 17.32 -6.27
N LYS A 78 2.89 16.81 -5.91
CA LYS A 78 4.06 17.64 -5.59
C LYS A 78 4.83 18.09 -6.83
N GLY A 79 4.49 17.56 -8.00
CA GLY A 79 5.23 17.87 -9.24
C GLY A 79 6.60 17.21 -9.31
N LEU A 80 6.79 16.14 -8.58
CA LEU A 80 8.07 15.42 -8.54
C LEU A 80 8.18 14.38 -9.67
#